data_bc47027abb17d6ac7b5465e5b34fc53c
#
_entry.id   bc47027abb17d6ac7b5465e5b34fc53c
#
_cell.length_a   1.000
_cell.length_b   1.000
_cell.length_c   1.000
_cell.angle_alpha   90.00
_cell.angle_beta   90.00
_cell.angle_gamma   90.00
#
_symmetry.space_group_name_H-M   'P 1'
#
loop_
_entity.id
_entity.type
_entity.pdbx_description
1 polymer ?
#
loop_
_entity_poly.entity_id
_entity_poly.type
_entity_poly.pdbx_seq_one_letter_code
_entity_poly.pdbx_strand_id
1 'polypeptide(L)'
;MSTSGTASFDLDFTDLAEEAFERAGRELRSGYDLRTARRSMNLMTIEWQNRGINMWTIQQQSFTLVQGLNTYPLPVDTIDLLDHVIRTNANQTSNQSDLNITRISMPTYATIPNKLTQSRPIQVMVQRNSGETNPLYTTPNTPFQTQPVQVYLASSIGTTDTTITLTSTYDMAAQGYIQLGSMTGEIVYYSYISGNTLSGCFRGQNNTTATAYTGGGTATAIYIPQIPAITVWPTPDGSTTYTFVYWRMRRVQDSGTGVNTGDMSFRFIPAAAAGLSYHIATKIPEGTPRIEMLKAQYDEQFNLAAGEDREKAAIRFVPRQMFIGGSTP
;
A
#
# COMPACT_ATOMS: atom_id res chain seq x y z
N MET A 1 31.81 4.51 -32.76
CA MET A 1 31.79 3.73 -31.50
C MET A 1 30.35 3.36 -31.22
N SER A 2 30.06 2.09 -31.08
CA SER A 2 28.70 1.65 -30.65
C SER A 2 28.56 1.75 -29.13
N THR A 3 27.44 2.27 -28.68
CA THR A 3 27.08 2.26 -27.25
C THR A 3 26.64 0.85 -26.84
N SER A 4 26.58 0.57 -25.54
CA SER A 4 26.16 -0.74 -25.00
C SER A 4 24.73 -1.12 -25.42
N GLY A 5 23.90 -0.16 -25.77
CA GLY A 5 22.48 -0.36 -26.08
C GLY A 5 21.58 -0.58 -24.84
N THR A 6 22.15 -0.52 -23.65
CA THR A 6 21.42 -0.64 -22.37
C THR A 6 21.49 0.67 -21.60
N ALA A 7 20.45 0.97 -20.81
CA ALA A 7 20.32 2.17 -19.97
C ALA A 7 19.75 1.84 -18.58
N SER A 8 19.78 0.57 -18.19
CA SER A 8 19.18 0.12 -16.94
C SER A 8 19.97 0.57 -15.71
N PHE A 9 21.29 0.61 -15.80
CA PHE A 9 22.19 0.95 -14.68
C PHE A 9 21.87 0.16 -13.40
N ASP A 10 21.46 -1.09 -13.54
CA ASP A 10 21.06 -1.92 -12.40
C ASP A 10 22.29 -2.34 -11.61
N LEU A 11 22.36 -1.90 -10.36
CA LEU A 11 23.28 -2.44 -9.35
C LEU A 11 22.45 -3.28 -8.39
N ASP A 12 22.85 -4.51 -8.17
CA ASP A 12 22.25 -5.29 -7.10
C ASP A 12 22.71 -4.78 -5.72
N PHE A 13 22.03 -5.24 -4.68
CA PHE A 13 22.35 -4.78 -3.34
C PHE A 13 23.77 -5.17 -2.92
N THR A 14 24.32 -6.31 -3.40
CA THR A 14 25.66 -6.77 -3.07
C THR A 14 26.71 -5.84 -3.67
N ASP A 15 26.58 -5.50 -4.95
CA ASP A 15 27.46 -4.55 -5.63
C ASP A 15 27.45 -3.18 -4.93
N LEU A 16 26.25 -2.70 -4.57
CA LEU A 16 26.10 -1.44 -3.85
C LEU A 16 26.76 -1.48 -2.45
N ALA A 17 26.67 -2.63 -1.77
CA ALA A 17 27.27 -2.82 -0.46
C ALA A 17 28.80 -2.91 -0.57
N GLU A 18 29.36 -3.58 -1.57
CA GLU A 18 30.79 -3.64 -1.83
C GLU A 18 31.35 -2.25 -2.08
N GLU A 19 30.78 -1.49 -3.00
CA GLU A 19 31.13 -0.10 -3.27
C GLU A 19 31.10 0.76 -1.99
N ALA A 20 30.07 0.57 -1.17
CA ALA A 20 29.91 1.34 0.07
C ALA A 20 30.98 1.01 1.12
N PHE A 21 31.36 -0.26 1.24
CA PHE A 21 32.43 -0.67 2.15
C PHE A 21 33.81 -0.17 1.68
N GLU A 22 34.09 -0.24 0.39
CA GLU A 22 35.35 0.30 -0.19
C GLU A 22 35.49 1.80 0.08
N ARG A 23 34.45 2.57 -0.12
CA ARG A 23 34.42 4.00 0.23
C ARG A 23 34.64 4.25 1.72
N ALA A 24 34.04 3.40 2.56
CA ALA A 24 34.26 3.47 4.01
C ALA A 24 35.67 3.05 4.44
N GLY A 25 36.48 2.47 3.53
CA GLY A 25 37.89 2.09 3.78
C GLY A 25 38.08 0.67 4.22
N ARG A 26 37.14 -0.21 3.94
CA ARG A 26 37.21 -1.64 4.28
C ARG A 26 36.59 -2.46 3.16
N GLU A 27 37.09 -3.65 2.90
CA GLU A 27 36.48 -4.62 2.01
C GLU A 27 35.31 -5.32 2.69
N LEU A 28 34.28 -5.66 1.91
CA LEU A 28 33.20 -6.52 2.38
C LEU A 28 33.71 -7.96 2.50
N ARG A 29 33.77 -8.51 3.70
CA ARG A 29 34.41 -9.81 3.96
C ARG A 29 33.50 -10.90 4.48
N SER A 30 32.33 -10.54 5.01
CA SER A 30 31.50 -11.51 5.72
C SER A 30 30.01 -11.28 5.51
N GLY A 31 29.22 -12.35 5.70
CA GLY A 31 27.78 -12.25 5.72
C GLY A 31 27.24 -11.37 6.87
N TYR A 32 28.04 -11.08 7.89
CA TYR A 32 27.71 -10.11 8.93
C TYR A 32 27.76 -8.68 8.38
N ASP A 33 28.78 -8.36 7.59
CA ASP A 33 28.96 -7.07 6.94
C ASP A 33 27.79 -6.80 5.99
N LEU A 34 27.39 -7.79 5.18
CA LEU A 34 26.26 -7.69 4.28
C LEU A 34 24.94 -7.45 5.04
N ARG A 35 24.71 -8.13 6.17
CA ARG A 35 23.55 -7.88 7.04
C ARG A 35 23.57 -6.49 7.64
N THR A 36 24.73 -5.97 7.97
CA THR A 36 24.90 -4.60 8.49
C THR A 36 24.60 -3.57 7.41
N ALA A 37 25.09 -3.77 6.20
CA ALA A 37 24.77 -2.94 5.04
C ALA A 37 23.26 -2.92 4.77
N ARG A 38 22.60 -4.09 4.74
CA ARG A 38 21.17 -4.20 4.51
C ARG A 38 20.33 -3.44 5.53
N ARG A 39 20.66 -3.56 6.82
CA ARG A 39 19.96 -2.77 7.85
C ARG A 39 20.17 -1.28 7.66
N SER A 40 21.38 -0.85 7.30
CA SER A 40 21.67 0.55 7.03
C SER A 40 20.91 1.06 5.81
N MET A 41 20.85 0.27 4.74
CA MET A 41 20.08 0.61 3.54
C MET A 41 18.61 0.77 3.83
N ASN A 42 17.99 -0.16 4.53
CA ASN A 42 16.58 -0.08 4.89
C ASN A 42 16.26 1.15 5.75
N LEU A 43 17.14 1.50 6.70
CA LEU A 43 16.95 2.72 7.50
C LEU A 43 17.08 3.99 6.65
N MET A 44 18.03 4.01 5.73
CA MET A 44 18.24 5.13 4.83
C MET A 44 17.05 5.33 3.86
N THR A 45 16.49 4.26 3.30
CA THR A 45 15.31 4.36 2.43
C THR A 45 14.09 4.85 3.19
N ILE A 46 13.90 4.46 4.45
CA ILE A 46 12.86 5.02 5.32
C ILE A 46 13.10 6.52 5.57
N GLU A 47 14.34 6.91 5.80
CA GLU A 47 14.71 8.34 5.95
C GLU A 47 14.33 9.14 4.70
N TRP A 48 14.62 8.62 3.50
CA TRP A 48 14.25 9.27 2.24
C TRP A 48 12.74 9.45 2.10
N GLN A 49 11.97 8.43 2.45
CA GLN A 49 10.51 8.56 2.46
C GLN A 49 10.04 9.64 3.43
N ASN A 50 10.64 9.73 4.63
CA ASN A 50 10.31 10.78 5.60
C ASN A 50 10.70 12.18 5.12
N ARG A 51 11.68 12.29 4.23
CA ARG A 51 12.04 13.54 3.55
C ARG A 51 11.11 13.88 2.38
N GLY A 52 10.14 12.99 2.06
CA GLY A 52 9.15 13.20 1.00
C GLY A 52 9.65 12.79 -0.40
N ILE A 53 10.74 12.04 -0.50
CA ILE A 53 11.27 11.53 -1.76
C ILE A 53 10.56 10.21 -2.09
N ASN A 54 9.62 10.24 -3.02
CA ASN A 54 8.75 9.09 -3.27
C ASN A 54 8.04 9.09 -4.64
N MET A 55 8.51 9.86 -5.62
CA MET A 55 7.82 9.97 -6.92
C MET A 55 7.68 8.62 -7.64
N TRP A 56 8.69 7.73 -7.53
CA TRP A 56 8.63 6.38 -8.12
C TRP A 56 7.70 5.42 -7.38
N THR A 57 7.22 5.79 -6.21
CA THR A 57 6.30 4.97 -5.42
C THR A 57 4.82 5.27 -5.70
N ILE A 58 4.55 6.25 -6.56
CA ILE A 58 3.19 6.63 -6.95
C ILE A 58 2.67 5.61 -7.96
N GLN A 59 1.55 4.97 -7.64
CA GLN A 59 0.91 3.97 -8.49
C GLN A 59 -0.56 4.27 -8.66
N GLN A 60 -1.03 4.23 -9.90
CA GLN A 60 -2.46 4.22 -10.20
C GLN A 60 -3.02 2.81 -10.04
N GLN A 61 -4.12 2.69 -9.32
CA GLN A 61 -4.87 1.45 -9.17
C GLN A 61 -6.38 1.73 -9.24
N SER A 62 -7.15 0.68 -9.42
CA SER A 62 -8.60 0.78 -9.44
C SER A 62 -9.26 -0.52 -8.98
N PHE A 63 -10.47 -0.39 -8.44
CA PHE A 63 -11.35 -1.53 -8.16
C PHE A 63 -12.81 -1.10 -8.28
N THR A 64 -13.64 -2.07 -8.60
CA THR A 64 -15.09 -1.84 -8.72
C THR A 64 -15.73 -1.78 -7.34
N LEU A 65 -16.57 -0.77 -7.12
CA LEU A 65 -17.39 -0.66 -5.92
C LEU A 65 -18.58 -1.61 -5.99
N VAL A 66 -18.92 -2.19 -4.86
CA VAL A 66 -20.03 -3.16 -4.73
C VAL A 66 -21.24 -2.46 -4.11
N GLN A 67 -22.42 -2.72 -4.63
CA GLN A 67 -23.67 -2.20 -4.07
C GLN A 67 -23.81 -2.55 -2.58
N GLY A 68 -24.18 -1.57 -1.78
CA GLY A 68 -24.41 -1.76 -0.35
C GLY A 68 -23.15 -1.85 0.50
N LEU A 69 -21.97 -1.78 -0.10
CA LEU A 69 -20.69 -1.83 0.59
C LEU A 69 -20.03 -0.45 0.63
N ASN A 70 -19.63 0.02 1.80
CA ASN A 70 -19.02 1.34 1.96
C ASN A 70 -17.53 1.31 2.25
N THR A 71 -16.98 0.21 2.75
CA THR A 71 -15.57 0.13 3.18
C THR A 71 -14.81 -0.88 2.34
N TYR A 72 -13.63 -0.47 1.87
CA TYR A 72 -12.79 -1.24 0.95
C TYR A 72 -11.35 -1.23 1.42
N PRO A 73 -10.69 -2.40 1.48
CA PRO A 73 -9.28 -2.48 1.82
C PRO A 73 -8.41 -1.91 0.70
N LEU A 74 -7.32 -1.27 1.09
CA LEU A 74 -6.24 -0.88 0.20
C LEU A 74 -5.05 -1.84 0.37
N PRO A 75 -4.13 -1.90 -0.59
CA PRO A 75 -2.89 -2.66 -0.42
C PRO A 75 -2.16 -2.25 0.85
N VAL A 76 -1.62 -3.24 1.56
CA VAL A 76 -1.02 -3.07 2.91
C VAL A 76 0.14 -2.09 2.92
N ASP A 77 0.85 -1.99 1.80
CA ASP A 77 1.98 -1.08 1.59
C ASP A 77 1.56 0.36 1.25
N THR A 78 0.26 0.68 1.25
CA THR A 78 -0.24 2.03 0.97
C THR A 78 0.03 2.96 2.14
N ILE A 79 0.71 4.08 1.86
CA ILE A 79 0.95 5.14 2.84
C ILE A 79 -0.21 6.14 2.83
N ASP A 80 -0.59 6.62 1.63
CA ASP A 80 -1.69 7.57 1.46
C ASP A 80 -2.22 7.53 0.02
N LEU A 81 -3.37 8.16 -0.19
CA LEU A 81 -3.91 8.45 -1.52
C LEU A 81 -3.62 9.91 -1.86
N LEU A 82 -3.03 10.14 -3.03
CA LEU A 82 -2.73 11.47 -3.54
C LEU A 82 -3.95 12.07 -4.22
N ASP A 83 -4.59 11.28 -5.08
CA ASP A 83 -5.79 11.68 -5.79
C ASP A 83 -6.71 10.49 -6.02
N HIS A 84 -7.99 10.75 -6.30
CA HIS A 84 -8.99 9.71 -6.49
C HIS A 84 -10.23 10.24 -7.18
N VAL A 85 -10.85 9.37 -7.99
CA VAL A 85 -12.08 9.67 -8.73
C VAL A 85 -13.00 8.45 -8.74
N ILE A 86 -14.30 8.69 -8.94
CA ILE A 86 -15.24 7.64 -9.29
C ILE A 86 -15.41 7.63 -10.79
N ARG A 87 -15.08 6.52 -11.41
CA ARG A 87 -15.30 6.27 -12.83
C ARG A 87 -16.59 5.54 -13.04
N THR A 88 -17.46 6.09 -13.85
CA THR A 88 -18.68 5.42 -14.33
C THR A 88 -18.44 4.86 -15.72
N ASN A 89 -19.08 3.75 -16.05
CA ASN A 89 -18.98 3.10 -17.35
C ASN A 89 -17.52 2.80 -17.76
N ALA A 90 -16.75 2.26 -16.84
CA ALA A 90 -15.35 1.91 -17.10
C ALA A 90 -15.22 1.05 -18.38
N ASN A 91 -14.18 1.36 -19.19
CA ASN A 91 -13.89 0.70 -20.47
C ASN A 91 -14.91 0.94 -21.61
N GLN A 92 -15.83 1.89 -21.46
CA GLN A 92 -16.73 2.28 -22.54
C GLN A 92 -16.22 3.56 -23.21
N THR A 93 -15.87 3.47 -24.47
CA THR A 93 -15.23 4.59 -25.23
C THR A 93 -16.10 5.84 -25.37
N SER A 94 -17.43 5.70 -25.33
CA SER A 94 -18.37 6.82 -25.54
C SER A 94 -18.93 7.44 -24.27
N ASN A 95 -19.00 6.68 -23.19
CA ASN A 95 -19.77 7.07 -22.00
C ASN A 95 -18.97 7.02 -20.68
N GLN A 96 -17.67 6.74 -20.74
CA GLN A 96 -16.83 6.77 -19.55
C GLN A 96 -16.72 8.20 -19.04
N SER A 97 -16.96 8.38 -17.74
CA SER A 97 -16.82 9.67 -17.08
C SER A 97 -16.14 9.51 -15.72
N ASP A 98 -15.16 10.36 -15.45
CA ASP A 98 -14.48 10.45 -14.16
C ASP A 98 -15.05 11.60 -13.36
N LEU A 99 -15.55 11.30 -12.18
CA LEU A 99 -16.21 12.23 -11.28
C LEU A 99 -15.37 12.41 -10.03
N ASN A 100 -14.98 13.63 -9.75
CA ASN A 100 -14.26 13.95 -8.53
C ASN A 100 -15.13 13.71 -7.30
N ILE A 101 -14.55 13.14 -6.27
CA ILE A 101 -15.18 12.96 -4.97
C ILE A 101 -14.33 13.68 -3.91
N THR A 102 -14.97 14.11 -2.84
CA THR A 102 -14.32 14.90 -1.80
C THR A 102 -13.75 13.99 -0.72
N ARG A 103 -12.46 14.17 -0.38
CA ARG A 103 -11.87 13.53 0.79
C ARG A 103 -12.37 14.19 2.06
N ILE A 104 -12.87 13.41 3.00
CA ILE A 104 -13.34 13.86 4.31
C ILE A 104 -12.52 13.25 5.44
N SER A 105 -12.50 13.92 6.57
CA SER A 105 -11.85 13.43 7.79
C SER A 105 -12.72 12.42 8.53
N MET A 106 -12.10 11.61 9.41
CA MET A 106 -12.85 10.69 10.28
C MET A 106 -13.90 11.43 11.15
N PRO A 107 -13.61 12.58 11.81
CA PRO A 107 -14.63 13.32 12.52
C PRO A 107 -15.80 13.74 11.64
N THR A 108 -15.53 14.24 10.43
CA THR A 108 -16.58 14.61 9.47
C THR A 108 -17.44 13.39 9.07
N TYR A 109 -16.81 12.24 8.82
CA TYR A 109 -17.56 11.01 8.53
C TYR A 109 -18.41 10.57 9.74
N ALA A 110 -17.89 10.72 10.97
CA ALA A 110 -18.61 10.37 12.19
C ALA A 110 -19.92 11.15 12.36
N THR A 111 -19.99 12.41 11.92
CA THR A 111 -21.19 13.26 12.02
C THR A 111 -22.29 12.91 11.02
N ILE A 112 -22.03 12.05 10.03
CA ILE A 112 -23.05 11.63 9.06
C ILE A 112 -24.12 10.78 9.76
N PRO A 113 -25.40 11.23 9.80
CA PRO A 113 -26.41 10.53 10.59
C PRO A 113 -26.76 9.15 10.03
N ASN A 114 -26.88 9.01 8.71
CA ASN A 114 -27.17 7.75 8.05
C ASN A 114 -26.02 7.37 7.11
N LYS A 115 -25.20 6.42 7.55
CA LYS A 115 -24.04 5.92 6.81
C LYS A 115 -24.38 4.88 5.75
N LEU A 116 -25.61 4.35 5.81
CA LEU A 116 -26.11 3.30 4.91
C LEU A 116 -26.97 3.85 3.74
N THR A 117 -27.12 5.16 3.65
CA THR A 117 -27.79 5.79 2.50
C THR A 117 -27.12 5.35 1.21
N GLN A 118 -27.88 4.76 0.30
CA GLN A 118 -27.39 4.30 -0.99
C GLN A 118 -27.59 5.36 -2.06
N SER A 119 -26.52 5.70 -2.76
CA SER A 119 -26.48 6.59 -3.91
C SER A 119 -25.11 6.53 -4.55
N ARG A 120 -24.87 7.37 -5.58
CA ARG A 120 -23.53 7.56 -6.10
C ARG A 120 -22.59 8.13 -5.02
N PRO A 121 -21.43 7.52 -4.76
CA PRO A 121 -20.46 8.04 -3.82
C PRO A 121 -19.96 9.43 -4.22
N ILE A 122 -19.91 10.36 -3.27
CA ILE A 122 -19.44 11.74 -3.45
C ILE A 122 -18.34 12.11 -2.47
N GLN A 123 -18.17 11.31 -1.43
CA GLN A 123 -17.16 11.53 -0.38
C GLN A 123 -16.40 10.26 -0.11
N VAL A 124 -15.14 10.40 0.30
CA VAL A 124 -14.30 9.29 0.73
C VAL A 124 -13.51 9.66 1.98
N MET A 125 -13.51 8.78 2.95
CA MET A 125 -12.62 8.83 4.12
C MET A 125 -11.50 7.82 3.92
N VAL A 126 -10.25 8.24 4.08
CA VAL A 126 -9.07 7.38 3.97
C VAL A 126 -8.57 7.04 5.36
N GLN A 127 -8.49 5.76 5.67
CA GLN A 127 -7.91 5.24 6.90
C GLN A 127 -6.45 4.86 6.61
N ARG A 128 -5.51 5.66 7.11
CA ARG A 128 -4.07 5.46 6.95
C ARG A 128 -3.51 4.56 8.06
N ASN A 129 -4.00 3.35 8.14
CA ASN A 129 -3.49 2.40 9.10
C ASN A 129 -2.16 1.82 8.59
N SER A 130 -1.18 1.69 9.46
CA SER A 130 0.17 1.28 9.07
C SER A 130 0.32 -0.21 8.84
N GLY A 131 -0.76 -0.98 8.80
CA GLY A 131 -0.81 -2.41 8.55
C GLY A 131 0.51 -3.13 8.71
N GLU A 132 0.86 -3.57 9.89
CA GLU A 132 2.03 -4.42 10.00
C GLU A 132 1.78 -5.77 9.37
N THR A 133 2.72 -6.16 8.54
CA THR A 133 2.67 -7.19 7.53
C THR A 133 2.94 -8.59 8.06
N ASN A 134 2.56 -8.92 9.25
CA ASN A 134 2.51 -10.33 9.57
C ASN A 134 1.05 -10.75 9.80
N PRO A 135 0.33 -11.08 8.71
CA PRO A 135 -1.09 -11.39 8.78
C PRO A 135 -1.36 -12.67 9.56
N LEU A 136 -0.34 -13.45 9.85
CA LEU A 136 -0.57 -14.84 10.18
C LEU A 136 -0.72 -15.13 11.66
N TYR A 137 -0.44 -14.24 12.58
CA TYR A 137 -0.52 -14.57 14.01
C TYR A 137 -0.54 -13.36 14.94
N THR A 138 -1.26 -12.29 14.59
CA THR A 138 -1.63 -11.40 15.67
C THR A 138 -2.81 -12.05 16.40
N THR A 139 -2.52 -12.65 17.51
CA THR A 139 -3.55 -12.98 18.52
C THR A 139 -4.49 -11.79 18.62
N PRO A 140 -5.82 -12.03 18.61
CA PRO A 140 -6.78 -10.97 18.89
C PRO A 140 -6.33 -10.25 20.16
N ASN A 141 -6.37 -8.94 20.15
CA ASN A 141 -5.90 -8.09 21.25
C ASN A 141 -6.86 -8.15 22.45
N THR A 142 -7.39 -9.35 22.71
CA THR A 142 -8.14 -9.69 23.90
C THR A 142 -7.22 -10.46 24.82
N PRO A 143 -7.09 -10.06 26.09
CA PRO A 143 -6.15 -10.68 27.04
C PRO A 143 -6.39 -12.18 27.29
N PHE A 144 -7.41 -12.77 26.71
CA PHE A 144 -7.86 -14.13 26.95
C PHE A 144 -7.85 -15.07 25.73
N GLN A 145 -7.60 -14.55 24.51
CA GLN A 145 -7.54 -15.41 23.32
C GLN A 145 -6.10 -15.68 22.92
N THR A 146 -5.63 -16.87 23.18
CA THR A 146 -4.28 -17.34 22.83
C THR A 146 -4.22 -18.03 21.47
N GLN A 147 -5.36 -18.22 20.79
CA GLN A 147 -5.46 -18.93 19.52
C GLN A 147 -6.41 -18.19 18.56
N PRO A 148 -6.13 -18.17 17.26
CA PRO A 148 -7.07 -17.66 16.27
C PRO A 148 -8.37 -18.46 16.32
N VAL A 149 -9.51 -17.77 16.18
CA VAL A 149 -10.82 -18.43 16.15
C VAL A 149 -10.94 -19.27 14.89
N GLN A 150 -10.97 -20.58 15.04
CA GLN A 150 -11.15 -21.51 13.93
C GLN A 150 -12.62 -21.93 13.86
N VAL A 151 -13.21 -21.75 12.70
CA VAL A 151 -14.59 -22.11 12.37
C VAL A 151 -14.63 -22.89 11.07
N TYR A 152 -15.79 -23.37 10.67
CA TYR A 152 -15.94 -24.12 9.43
C TYR A 152 -16.93 -23.44 8.48
N LEU A 153 -16.76 -23.62 7.20
CA LEU A 153 -17.73 -23.20 6.21
C LEU A 153 -19.02 -24.02 6.36
N ALA A 154 -20.13 -23.33 6.52
CA ALA A 154 -21.44 -23.99 6.59
C ALA A 154 -21.92 -24.47 5.22
N SER A 155 -21.48 -23.82 4.14
CA SER A 155 -21.80 -24.17 2.75
C SER A 155 -20.59 -23.99 1.85
N SER A 156 -20.62 -24.63 0.67
CA SER A 156 -19.60 -24.43 -0.35
C SER A 156 -19.66 -23.01 -0.92
N ILE A 157 -18.50 -22.48 -1.27
CA ILE A 157 -18.35 -21.16 -1.87
C ILE A 157 -17.55 -21.23 -3.17
N GLY A 158 -17.96 -20.42 -4.14
CA GLY A 158 -17.27 -20.21 -5.41
C GLY A 158 -16.16 -19.15 -5.30
N THR A 159 -15.49 -18.88 -6.39
CA THR A 159 -14.39 -17.89 -6.47
C THR A 159 -14.88 -16.44 -6.43
N THR A 160 -16.14 -16.20 -6.78
CA THR A 160 -16.73 -14.85 -6.91
C THR A 160 -17.74 -14.52 -5.83
N ASP A 161 -17.97 -15.44 -4.87
CA ASP A 161 -18.97 -15.22 -3.82
C ASP A 161 -18.58 -14.06 -2.92
N THR A 162 -19.52 -13.18 -2.69
CA THR A 162 -19.39 -12.00 -1.82
C THR A 162 -19.97 -12.21 -0.42
N THR A 163 -20.52 -13.40 -0.17
CA THR A 163 -21.01 -13.83 1.13
C THR A 163 -20.47 -15.20 1.50
N ILE A 164 -20.13 -15.40 2.76
CA ILE A 164 -19.58 -16.66 3.26
C ILE A 164 -20.32 -17.02 4.55
N THR A 165 -21.02 -18.13 4.55
CA THR A 165 -21.72 -18.62 5.74
C THR A 165 -20.83 -19.56 6.52
N LEU A 166 -20.64 -19.27 7.79
CA LEU A 166 -19.83 -20.03 8.73
C LEU A 166 -20.71 -20.82 9.70
N THR A 167 -20.16 -21.81 10.34
CA THR A 167 -20.83 -22.55 11.41
C THR A 167 -21.06 -21.70 12.68
N SER A 168 -20.19 -20.72 12.90
CA SER A 168 -20.29 -19.75 13.98
C SER A 168 -19.50 -18.49 13.64
N THR A 169 -19.94 -17.35 14.13
CA THR A 169 -19.21 -16.08 14.07
C THR A 169 -18.93 -15.54 15.48
N TYR A 170 -19.07 -16.39 16.48
CA TYR A 170 -18.80 -16.04 17.86
C TYR A 170 -17.33 -15.62 18.04
N ASP A 171 -17.08 -14.55 18.77
CA ASP A 171 -15.76 -13.93 18.98
C ASP A 171 -15.07 -13.37 17.71
N MET A 172 -15.77 -13.27 16.59
CA MET A 172 -15.26 -12.58 15.41
C MET A 172 -15.52 -11.08 15.49
N ALA A 173 -14.55 -10.30 14.99
CA ALA A 173 -14.73 -8.85 14.87
C ALA A 173 -15.85 -8.53 13.87
N ALA A 174 -16.55 -7.40 14.06
CA ALA A 174 -17.64 -6.99 13.17
C ALA A 174 -17.21 -6.85 11.68
N GLN A 175 -15.95 -6.60 11.44
CA GLN A 175 -15.29 -6.58 10.13
C GLN A 175 -13.86 -7.10 10.29
N GLY A 176 -13.28 -7.69 9.27
CA GLY A 176 -11.92 -8.22 9.39
C GLY A 176 -11.55 -9.19 8.29
N TYR A 177 -10.66 -10.09 8.60
CA TYR A 177 -10.12 -11.07 7.67
C TYR A 177 -10.33 -12.49 8.17
N ILE A 178 -10.60 -13.39 7.24
CA ILE A 178 -10.54 -14.83 7.45
C ILE A 178 -9.58 -15.45 6.47
N GLN A 179 -8.94 -16.52 6.89
CA GLN A 179 -8.16 -17.40 6.03
C GLN A 179 -8.95 -18.68 5.78
N LEU A 180 -9.10 -19.03 4.52
CA LEU A 180 -9.82 -20.23 4.10
C LEU A 180 -8.83 -21.35 3.81
N GLY A 181 -9.11 -22.55 4.30
CA GLY A 181 -8.26 -23.72 4.10
C GLY A 181 -7.04 -23.75 5.04
N SER A 182 -5.87 -24.08 4.50
CA SER A 182 -4.62 -24.17 5.26
C SER A 182 -4.00 -22.81 5.56
N MET A 183 -2.90 -22.80 6.31
CA MET A 183 -2.13 -21.59 6.66
C MET A 183 -1.56 -20.82 5.44
N THR A 184 -1.57 -21.43 4.25
CA THR A 184 -1.22 -20.78 2.97
C THR A 184 -2.45 -20.57 2.09
N GLY A 185 -3.64 -20.71 2.65
CA GLY A 185 -4.90 -20.59 1.93
C GLY A 185 -5.29 -19.14 1.62
N GLU A 186 -6.41 -19.00 0.96
CA GLU A 186 -6.92 -17.69 0.56
C GLU A 186 -7.26 -16.82 1.75
N ILE A 187 -6.90 -15.53 1.68
CA ILE A 187 -7.32 -14.52 2.63
C ILE A 187 -8.49 -13.74 2.04
N VAL A 188 -9.56 -13.61 2.82
CA VAL A 188 -10.78 -12.91 2.46
C VAL A 188 -11.05 -11.82 3.49
N TYR A 189 -11.27 -10.61 3.02
CA TYR A 189 -11.81 -9.53 3.85
C TYR A 189 -13.32 -9.58 3.87
N TYR A 190 -13.94 -9.38 5.03
CA TYR A 190 -15.39 -9.22 5.18
C TYR A 190 -15.71 -7.88 5.85
N SER A 191 -16.77 -7.24 5.40
CA SER A 191 -17.12 -5.87 5.81
C SER A 191 -18.09 -5.82 6.97
N TYR A 192 -18.94 -6.82 7.12
CA TYR A 192 -19.86 -6.94 8.25
C TYR A 192 -20.34 -8.38 8.42
N ILE A 193 -20.89 -8.65 9.59
CA ILE A 193 -21.46 -9.95 9.96
C ILE A 193 -22.98 -9.80 10.09
N SER A 194 -23.72 -10.71 9.50
CA SER A 194 -25.18 -10.85 9.67
C SER A 194 -25.51 -12.28 10.08
N GLY A 195 -25.82 -12.49 11.35
CA GLY A 195 -25.95 -13.83 11.92
C GLY A 195 -24.61 -14.60 11.80
N ASN A 196 -24.64 -15.76 11.16
CA ASN A 196 -23.44 -16.55 10.88
C ASN A 196 -22.87 -16.31 9.47
N THR A 197 -23.31 -15.26 8.78
CA THR A 197 -22.86 -14.96 7.43
C THR A 197 -21.97 -13.73 7.43
N LEU A 198 -20.77 -13.89 6.89
CA LEU A 198 -19.88 -12.81 6.54
C LEU A 198 -20.36 -12.21 5.22
N SER A 199 -20.49 -10.92 5.16
CA SER A 199 -21.02 -10.20 4.01
C SER A 199 -20.09 -9.10 3.53
N GLY A 200 -20.23 -8.73 2.26
CA GLY A 200 -19.31 -7.81 1.61
C GLY A 200 -17.89 -8.39 1.60
N CYS A 201 -17.79 -9.65 1.18
CA CYS A 201 -16.50 -10.36 1.14
C CYS A 201 -15.70 -9.97 -0.10
N PHE A 202 -14.43 -9.59 0.11
CA PHE A 202 -13.43 -9.41 -0.91
C PHE A 202 -12.49 -10.61 -0.89
N ARG A 203 -12.48 -11.31 -2.01
CA ARG A 203 -11.72 -12.54 -2.21
C ARG A 203 -10.27 -12.23 -2.59
N GLY A 204 -9.36 -13.17 -2.36
CA GLY A 204 -7.98 -13.10 -2.84
C GLY A 204 -7.16 -11.95 -2.26
N GLN A 205 -7.33 -11.60 -0.99
CA GLN A 205 -6.58 -10.51 -0.35
C GLN A 205 -5.13 -10.90 -0.04
N ASN A 206 -4.26 -9.93 0.19
CA ASN A 206 -2.84 -10.12 0.52
C ASN A 206 -2.09 -11.02 -0.48
N ASN A 207 -2.27 -10.79 -1.78
CA ASN A 207 -1.65 -11.56 -2.86
C ASN A 207 -2.02 -13.07 -2.86
N THR A 208 -3.11 -13.45 -2.21
CA THR A 208 -3.67 -14.80 -2.33
C THR A 208 -4.63 -14.88 -3.52
N THR A 209 -4.90 -16.09 -4.01
CA THR A 209 -5.80 -16.29 -5.14
C THR A 209 -7.15 -16.78 -4.66
N ALA A 210 -8.24 -16.21 -5.18
CA ALA A 210 -9.59 -16.67 -4.90
C ALA A 210 -9.79 -18.10 -5.43
N THR A 211 -10.20 -19.01 -4.54
CA THR A 211 -10.39 -20.43 -4.83
C THR A 211 -11.78 -20.88 -4.38
N ALA A 212 -12.33 -21.91 -5.00
CA ALA A 212 -13.57 -22.51 -4.53
C ALA A 212 -13.29 -23.45 -3.34
N TYR A 213 -14.16 -23.39 -2.32
CA TYR A 213 -14.07 -24.25 -1.15
C TYR A 213 -15.37 -25.01 -0.94
N THR A 214 -15.26 -26.28 -0.54
CA THR A 214 -16.41 -27.10 -0.17
C THR A 214 -16.88 -26.78 1.26
N GLY A 215 -18.17 -26.98 1.51
CA GLY A 215 -18.72 -26.89 2.86
C GLY A 215 -17.99 -27.83 3.82
N GLY A 216 -17.85 -27.42 5.07
CA GLY A 216 -17.03 -28.11 6.08
C GLY A 216 -15.53 -27.75 6.02
N GLY A 217 -15.09 -26.99 5.03
CA GLY A 217 -13.72 -26.46 4.98
C GLY A 217 -13.41 -25.51 6.12
N THR A 218 -12.15 -25.47 6.52
CA THR A 218 -11.68 -24.63 7.63
C THR A 218 -11.69 -23.17 7.24
N ALA A 219 -12.19 -22.30 8.13
CA ALA A 219 -12.06 -20.86 8.06
C ALA A 219 -11.48 -20.36 9.39
N THR A 220 -10.36 -19.65 9.35
CA THR A 220 -9.69 -19.14 10.54
C THR A 220 -9.83 -17.63 10.54
N ALA A 221 -10.43 -17.07 11.61
CA ALA A 221 -10.49 -15.62 11.76
C ALA A 221 -9.08 -15.09 12.00
N ILE A 222 -8.64 -14.20 11.12
CA ILE A 222 -7.37 -13.51 11.24
C ILE A 222 -7.66 -12.09 11.68
N TYR A 223 -7.17 -11.72 12.84
CA TYR A 223 -7.15 -10.34 13.23
C TYR A 223 -5.96 -9.64 12.53
N ILE A 224 -6.24 -8.89 11.47
CA ILE A 224 -5.27 -7.96 10.91
C ILE A 224 -5.64 -6.58 11.45
N PRO A 225 -4.98 -6.12 12.51
CA PRO A 225 -5.23 -4.78 12.98
C PRO A 225 -4.72 -3.80 11.92
N GLN A 226 -5.60 -2.95 11.47
CA GLN A 226 -5.22 -1.67 10.89
C GLN A 226 -4.53 -1.72 9.54
N ILE A 227 -5.11 -2.43 8.56
CA ILE A 227 -4.69 -2.21 7.18
C ILE A 227 -5.27 -0.88 6.66
N PRO A 228 -4.59 -0.23 5.70
CA PRO A 228 -5.14 0.91 5.00
C PRO A 228 -6.49 0.56 4.36
N ALA A 229 -7.45 1.46 4.47
CA ALA A 229 -8.78 1.26 3.89
C ALA A 229 -9.40 2.59 3.47
N ILE A 230 -10.38 2.53 2.59
CA ILE A 230 -11.26 3.66 2.30
C ILE A 230 -12.68 3.35 2.74
N THR A 231 -13.39 4.39 3.13
CA THR A 231 -14.83 4.33 3.34
C THR A 231 -15.48 5.40 2.49
N VAL A 232 -16.36 4.99 1.59
CA VAL A 232 -17.10 5.89 0.69
C VAL A 232 -18.47 6.22 1.25
N TRP A 233 -18.94 7.43 0.96
CA TRP A 233 -20.31 7.85 1.30
C TRP A 233 -20.87 8.76 0.20
N PRO A 234 -22.18 8.61 -0.17
CA PRO A 234 -23.08 7.49 0.17
C PRO A 234 -22.54 6.13 -0.23
N THR A 235 -23.11 5.08 0.35
CA THR A 235 -22.83 3.70 -0.04
C THR A 235 -23.26 3.49 -1.49
N PRO A 236 -22.48 2.80 -2.34
CA PRO A 236 -22.84 2.60 -3.73
C PRO A 236 -24.23 1.99 -3.90
N ASP A 237 -25.03 2.57 -4.78
CA ASP A 237 -26.28 1.98 -5.26
C ASP A 237 -26.02 1.03 -6.44
N GLY A 238 -27.01 0.30 -6.86
CA GLY A 238 -26.92 -0.62 -8.00
C GLY A 238 -27.28 0.02 -9.35
N SER A 239 -27.43 1.34 -9.43
CA SER A 239 -27.90 2.01 -10.63
C SER A 239 -26.92 1.97 -11.79
N THR A 240 -25.63 1.99 -11.47
CA THR A 240 -24.53 1.88 -12.43
C THR A 240 -23.32 1.25 -11.78
N THR A 241 -22.38 0.78 -12.60
CA THR A 241 -21.10 0.26 -12.09
C THR A 241 -20.15 1.43 -11.79
N TYR A 242 -19.79 1.55 -10.55
CA TYR A 242 -18.80 2.53 -10.08
C TYR A 242 -17.45 1.88 -9.92
N THR A 243 -16.41 2.47 -10.50
CA THR A 243 -15.03 2.06 -10.32
C THR A 243 -14.28 3.16 -9.57
N PHE A 244 -13.73 2.83 -8.42
CA PHE A 244 -12.85 3.75 -7.69
C PHE A 244 -11.47 3.69 -8.32
N VAL A 245 -11.02 4.78 -8.90
CA VAL A 245 -9.67 4.95 -9.47
C VAL A 245 -8.90 5.88 -8.56
N TYR A 246 -7.70 5.47 -8.17
CA TYR A 246 -6.91 6.22 -7.22
C TYR A 246 -5.41 6.15 -7.53
N TRP A 247 -4.70 7.19 -7.12
CA TRP A 247 -3.24 7.27 -7.14
C TRP A 247 -2.76 7.14 -5.71
N ARG A 248 -2.12 6.03 -5.43
CA ARG A 248 -1.58 5.75 -4.11
C ARG A 248 -0.08 5.98 -4.03
N MET A 249 0.39 6.39 -2.89
CA MET A 249 1.78 6.36 -2.52
C MET A 249 2.03 5.07 -1.73
N ARG A 250 2.92 4.21 -2.24
CA ARG A 250 3.30 2.96 -1.58
C ARG A 250 4.60 3.11 -0.79
N ARG A 251 4.84 2.20 0.13
CA ARG A 251 6.15 2.10 0.78
C ARG A 251 7.21 1.67 -0.22
N VAL A 252 8.43 2.16 -0.02
CA VAL A 252 9.62 1.62 -0.72
C VAL A 252 9.84 0.18 -0.24
N GLN A 253 10.17 -0.71 -1.15
CA GLN A 253 10.47 -2.09 -0.81
C GLN A 253 11.83 -2.17 -0.10
N ASP A 254 11.99 -3.15 0.77
CA ASP A 254 13.26 -3.40 1.44
C ASP A 254 14.32 -3.99 0.49
N SER A 255 15.55 -4.01 0.94
CA SER A 255 16.69 -4.47 0.13
C SER A 255 16.74 -6.00 -0.10
N GLY A 256 15.71 -6.74 0.32
CA GLY A 256 15.60 -8.18 0.07
C GLY A 256 16.78 -9.03 0.55
N THR A 257 17.16 -10.02 -0.26
CA THR A 257 18.15 -11.05 0.10
C THR A 257 19.57 -10.81 -0.43
N GLY A 258 19.83 -9.71 -1.12
CA GLY A 258 21.19 -9.36 -1.59
C GLY A 258 21.33 -9.32 -3.11
N VAL A 259 20.65 -10.22 -3.84
CA VAL A 259 20.62 -10.24 -5.32
C VAL A 259 19.53 -9.33 -5.91
N ASN A 260 18.78 -8.66 -5.06
CA ASN A 260 17.71 -7.78 -5.49
C ASN A 260 18.26 -6.37 -5.76
N THR A 261 17.77 -5.72 -6.79
CA THR A 261 17.99 -4.29 -7.01
C THR A 261 17.21 -3.47 -5.98
N GLY A 262 17.74 -2.31 -5.59
CA GLY A 262 17.02 -1.41 -4.69
C GLY A 262 15.78 -0.81 -5.37
N ASP A 263 14.67 -0.70 -4.64
CA ASP A 263 13.46 -0.03 -5.10
C ASP A 263 13.66 1.49 -5.10
N MET A 264 14.45 1.97 -6.07
CA MET A 264 14.75 3.39 -6.24
C MET A 264 14.96 3.74 -7.71
N SER A 265 14.73 5.00 -8.05
CA SER A 265 15.09 5.51 -9.37
C SER A 265 16.61 5.43 -9.58
N PHE A 266 17.08 5.14 -10.81
CA PHE A 266 18.50 5.09 -11.16
C PHE A 266 19.29 6.34 -10.73
N ARG A 267 18.63 7.50 -10.67
CA ARG A 267 19.23 8.78 -10.24
C ARG A 267 19.61 8.79 -8.76
N PHE A 268 19.01 7.92 -7.95
CA PHE A 268 19.32 7.79 -6.53
C PHE A 268 20.44 6.80 -6.25
N ILE A 269 20.90 6.02 -7.23
CA ILE A 269 22.00 5.05 -7.03
C ILE A 269 23.27 5.73 -6.47
N PRO A 270 23.76 6.86 -7.01
CA PRO A 270 24.92 7.55 -6.44
C PRO A 270 24.68 8.03 -5.00
N ALA A 271 23.48 8.53 -4.71
CA ALA A 271 23.10 8.94 -3.36
C ALA A 271 23.02 7.74 -2.40
N ALA A 272 22.53 6.59 -2.90
CA ALA A 272 22.48 5.34 -2.14
C ALA A 272 23.89 4.83 -1.79
N ALA A 273 24.82 4.81 -2.76
CA ALA A 273 26.19 4.41 -2.53
C ALA A 273 26.88 5.34 -1.50
N ALA A 274 26.75 6.65 -1.66
CA ALA A 274 27.33 7.63 -0.74
C ALA A 274 26.70 7.56 0.67
N GLY A 275 25.38 7.46 0.74
CA GLY A 275 24.67 7.38 2.01
C GLY A 275 24.95 6.07 2.75
N LEU A 276 24.95 4.94 2.04
CA LEU A 276 25.30 3.66 2.63
C LEU A 276 26.74 3.65 3.15
N SER A 277 27.68 4.24 2.40
CA SER A 277 29.06 4.41 2.82
C SER A 277 29.18 5.21 4.13
N TYR A 278 28.46 6.32 4.23
CA TYR A 278 28.39 7.12 5.44
C TYR A 278 27.83 6.31 6.63
N HIS A 279 26.71 5.63 6.45
CA HIS A 279 26.12 4.81 7.51
C HIS A 279 27.00 3.62 7.93
N ILE A 280 27.75 3.04 7.02
CA ILE A 280 28.72 1.99 7.33
C ILE A 280 29.92 2.57 8.06
N ALA A 281 30.50 3.69 7.60
CA ALA A 281 31.64 4.34 8.21
C ALA A 281 31.41 4.69 9.70
N THR A 282 30.18 5.03 10.07
CA THR A 282 29.82 5.28 11.48
C THR A 282 29.84 4.03 12.36
N LYS A 283 29.92 2.83 11.78
CA LYS A 283 29.85 1.53 12.49
C LYS A 283 31.16 0.78 12.51
N ILE A 284 32.15 1.21 11.71
CA ILE A 284 33.44 0.55 11.58
C ILE A 284 34.55 1.51 11.99
N PRO A 285 35.58 1.04 12.76
CA PRO A 285 36.66 1.90 13.20
C PRO A 285 37.47 2.53 12.05
N GLU A 286 37.67 1.79 10.97
CA GLU A 286 38.40 2.22 9.78
C GLU A 286 37.76 3.39 9.05
N GLY A 287 36.43 3.50 9.18
CA GLY A 287 35.65 4.56 8.56
C GLY A 287 35.71 5.90 9.28
N THR A 288 36.11 5.91 10.56
CA THR A 288 36.09 7.12 11.41
C THR A 288 36.73 8.36 10.76
N PRO A 289 37.94 8.28 10.12
CA PRO A 289 38.58 9.44 9.51
C PRO A 289 37.82 9.99 8.28
N ARG A 290 36.90 9.22 7.71
CA ARG A 290 36.19 9.53 6.45
C ARG A 290 34.75 10.02 6.67
N ILE A 291 34.25 9.98 7.90
CA ILE A 291 32.82 10.25 8.20
C ILE A 291 32.38 11.62 7.68
N GLU A 292 33.12 12.68 7.92
CA GLU A 292 32.75 14.03 7.51
C GLU A 292 32.75 14.16 5.99
N MET A 293 33.75 13.61 5.30
CA MET A 293 33.83 13.62 3.86
C MET A 293 32.65 12.83 3.24
N LEU A 294 32.38 11.61 3.75
CA LEU A 294 31.29 10.77 3.24
C LEU A 294 29.92 11.39 3.49
N LYS A 295 29.75 12.06 4.63
CA LYS A 295 28.53 12.81 4.88
C LYS A 295 28.32 13.95 3.90
N ALA A 296 29.36 14.74 3.63
CA ALA A 296 29.28 15.81 2.64
C ALA A 296 28.93 15.28 1.23
N GLN A 297 29.56 14.19 0.81
CA GLN A 297 29.24 13.52 -0.45
C GLN A 297 27.81 13.00 -0.47
N TYR A 298 27.33 12.40 0.62
CA TYR A 298 25.95 11.94 0.72
C TYR A 298 24.95 13.10 0.59
N ASP A 299 25.18 14.18 1.33
CA ASP A 299 24.29 15.35 1.30
C ASP A 299 24.27 16.00 -0.11
N GLU A 300 25.42 16.07 -0.78
CA GLU A 300 25.51 16.57 -2.15
C GLU A 300 24.74 15.69 -3.15
N GLN A 301 25.04 14.38 -3.18
CA GLN A 301 24.40 13.44 -4.11
C GLN A 301 22.90 13.32 -3.86
N PHE A 302 22.50 13.33 -2.59
CA PHE A 302 21.09 13.32 -2.20
C PHE A 302 20.37 14.58 -2.68
N ASN A 303 20.96 15.77 -2.50
CA ASN A 303 20.35 17.03 -2.93
C ASN A 303 20.23 17.11 -4.47
N LEU A 304 21.20 16.60 -5.21
CA LEU A 304 21.13 16.51 -6.67
C LEU A 304 19.99 15.58 -7.10
N ALA A 305 19.89 14.39 -6.53
CA ALA A 305 18.84 13.43 -6.85
C ALA A 305 17.45 13.96 -6.46
N ALA A 306 17.32 14.54 -5.26
CA ALA A 306 16.07 15.12 -4.77
C ALA A 306 15.62 16.35 -5.59
N GLY A 307 16.55 17.12 -6.13
CA GLY A 307 16.26 18.22 -7.04
C GLY A 307 15.60 17.77 -8.33
N GLU A 308 15.89 16.57 -8.79
CA GLU A 308 15.31 15.96 -9.98
C GLU A 308 14.01 15.16 -9.70
N ASP A 309 13.80 14.74 -8.45
CA ASP A 309 12.59 14.03 -8.00
C ASP A 309 11.45 15.00 -7.69
N ARG A 310 11.14 15.86 -8.69
CA ARG A 310 10.05 16.83 -8.60
C ARG A 310 9.16 16.71 -9.82
N GLU A 311 7.87 16.91 -9.59
CA GLU A 311 6.93 17.05 -10.69
C GLU A 311 7.30 18.28 -11.52
N LYS A 312 7.55 18.07 -12.81
CA LYS A 312 7.93 19.12 -13.76
C LYS A 312 6.74 19.64 -14.58
N ALA A 313 5.51 19.26 -14.20
CA ALA A 313 4.32 19.75 -14.86
C ALA A 313 4.12 21.25 -14.60
N ALA A 314 3.82 21.99 -15.64
CA ALA A 314 3.45 23.40 -15.51
C ALA A 314 2.13 23.52 -14.74
N ILE A 315 2.14 24.20 -13.61
CA ILE A 315 0.91 24.53 -12.89
C ILE A 315 0.17 25.59 -13.71
N ARG A 316 -0.94 25.20 -14.31
CA ARG A 316 -1.82 26.12 -15.01
C ARG A 316 -3.05 26.38 -14.17
N PHE A 317 -3.13 27.55 -13.57
CA PHE A 317 -4.35 28.03 -12.93
C PHE A 317 -5.33 28.45 -14.03
N VAL A 318 -6.35 27.64 -14.29
CA VAL A 318 -7.48 28.03 -15.12
C VAL A 318 -8.57 28.54 -14.18
N PRO A 319 -8.88 29.87 -14.17
CA PRO A 319 -9.99 30.38 -13.40
C PRO A 319 -11.26 29.65 -13.84
N ARG A 320 -11.96 29.04 -12.89
CA ARG A 320 -13.27 28.44 -13.17
C ARG A 320 -14.25 29.58 -13.39
N GLN A 321 -14.52 29.93 -14.65
CA GLN A 321 -15.63 30.85 -14.94
C GLN A 321 -16.94 30.16 -14.57
N MET A 322 -17.52 30.57 -13.45
CA MET A 322 -18.93 30.35 -13.23
C MET A 322 -19.68 31.29 -14.17
N PHE A 323 -20.26 30.76 -15.23
CA PHE A 323 -21.31 31.46 -15.95
C PHE A 323 -22.53 31.55 -15.00
N ILE A 324 -22.66 32.67 -14.33
CA ILE A 324 -23.94 33.08 -13.77
C ILE A 324 -24.75 33.49 -14.99
N GLY A 325 -25.58 32.59 -15.47
CA GLY A 325 -26.57 32.90 -16.51
C GLY A 325 -27.47 34.00 -15.96
N GLY A 326 -27.21 35.24 -16.35
CA GLY A 326 -28.15 36.33 -16.15
C GLY A 326 -29.36 36.01 -16.99
N SER A 327 -30.49 35.75 -16.34
CA SER A 327 -31.77 35.86 -16.98
C SER A 327 -31.98 37.33 -17.36
N THR A 328 -31.91 37.65 -18.61
CA THR A 328 -32.46 38.91 -19.11
C THR A 328 -33.99 38.79 -19.21
N PRO A 329 -34.71 39.85 -18.91
CA PRO A 329 -36.19 39.88 -18.83
C PRO A 329 -36.87 39.66 -20.19
#